data_bb166df4117097d887c683b81e144938
#
_entry.id   bb166df4117097d887c683b81e144938
#
_cell.length_a   1.000
_cell.length_b   1.000
_cell.length_c   1.000
_cell.angle_alpha   90.00
_cell.angle_beta   90.00
_cell.angle_gamma   90.00
#
_symmetry.space_group_name_H-M   'P 1'
#
loop_
_entity.id
_entity.type
_entity.pdbx_description
1 polymer ?
#
loop_
_entity_poly.entity_id
_entity_poly.type
_entity_poly.pdbx_seq_one_letter_code
_entity_poly.pdbx_strand_id
1 'polypeptide(L)'
;MLSASTLYAAIDLGSNSFHMLVVSEVSGSIQTIAKIKRKVRLAAGLDSANHLSAEAMTRGWQCLRLFSEQLQDIPPDQIRVVATATLRIAANAQVFLDKAQQILGCAVNVISGEEEARLIYQGVAHTTGGSDQRLVVDIGGGSTELATGDGSHASVLFSLQMGCVTWLERFFGDRHLAQENFDQAEQAAKAMLQPISAELRKQSWQVCVGASGTVQALQEIMVAQGMDERITLSKLQQLKQRAIQCGKLEELEIEGLTLERALVFPSGLSILIAIFQELNIDSMTLAGGALREGLVYGMLHLPVDRDIRSRTLQNVQRRFNIDVCQADRVRQLAESFFRQVSVVWKLDQRCRELLLSACAIHEIGLSVDFRQAPQHAAYLVRHLDLPGFTPAQKKLIACLLQNQSGSIDLALLTQQNAVPPRLAERLCRLLRLSIIFSSRRRDDTLPAVRMQADDEALNVTLPAGWLDVHPLRAELLEQESHYQSYVHWQLSLT
;
A
#
# COMPACT_ATOMS: atom_id res chain seq x y z
N MET A 1 2.37 -35.72 9.08
CA MET A 1 3.27 -34.76 9.74
C MET A 1 2.90 -33.40 9.20
N LEU A 2 2.44 -32.48 10.04
CA LEU A 2 2.28 -31.08 9.66
C LEU A 2 3.70 -30.57 9.36
N SER A 3 3.98 -30.15 8.14
CA SER A 3 5.26 -29.56 7.79
C SER A 3 5.39 -28.27 8.62
N ALA A 4 6.44 -28.16 9.40
CA ALA A 4 6.75 -26.89 10.06
C ALA A 4 6.83 -25.82 8.99
N SER A 5 6.15 -24.70 9.20
CA SER A 5 6.21 -23.55 8.27
C SER A 5 7.63 -23.02 8.22
N THR A 6 8.16 -22.88 7.02
CA THR A 6 9.52 -22.33 6.83
C THR A 6 9.50 -20.83 7.12
N LEU A 7 10.36 -20.39 8.05
CA LEU A 7 10.49 -18.98 8.43
C LEU A 7 11.65 -18.31 7.69
N TYR A 8 11.46 -17.06 7.31
CA TYR A 8 12.48 -16.21 6.71
C TYR A 8 12.56 -14.88 7.46
N ALA A 9 13.77 -14.34 7.62
CA ALA A 9 13.98 -13.08 8.28
C ALA A 9 14.78 -12.10 7.42
N ALA A 10 14.30 -10.86 7.31
CA ALA A 10 14.99 -9.76 6.67
C ALA A 10 15.25 -8.65 7.68
N ILE A 11 16.51 -8.21 7.79
CA ILE A 11 16.93 -7.17 8.71
C ILE A 11 17.58 -6.03 7.91
N ASP A 12 17.10 -4.83 8.16
CA ASP A 12 17.60 -3.57 7.61
C ASP A 12 18.22 -2.73 8.73
N LEU A 13 19.52 -2.47 8.62
CA LEU A 13 20.30 -1.62 9.53
C LEU A 13 20.34 -0.20 8.95
N GLY A 14 19.22 0.50 9.05
CA GLY A 14 19.06 1.85 8.50
C GLY A 14 19.68 2.94 9.38
N SER A 15 19.81 4.14 8.82
CA SER A 15 20.43 5.32 9.46
C SER A 15 19.71 5.79 10.73
N ASN A 16 18.39 5.74 10.76
CA ASN A 16 17.57 6.16 11.90
C ASN A 16 17.07 5.00 12.75
N SER A 17 16.66 3.92 12.11
CA SER A 17 16.00 2.79 12.76
C SER A 17 16.51 1.47 12.18
N PHE A 18 16.62 0.46 13.03
CA PHE A 18 16.76 -0.93 12.60
C PHE A 18 15.40 -1.59 12.52
N HIS A 19 15.22 -2.34 11.45
CA HIS A 19 13.97 -3.04 11.20
C HIS A 19 14.21 -4.53 10.99
N MET A 20 13.33 -5.36 11.54
CA MET A 20 13.29 -6.79 11.28
C MET A 20 11.90 -7.18 10.81
N LEU A 21 11.84 -7.96 9.76
CA LEU A 21 10.64 -8.59 9.22
C LEU A 21 10.85 -10.10 9.26
N VAL A 22 9.98 -10.82 9.97
CA VAL A 22 9.93 -12.29 9.96
C VAL A 22 8.65 -12.71 9.26
N VAL A 23 8.78 -13.60 8.31
CA VAL A 23 7.68 -14.13 7.52
C VAL A 23 7.69 -15.65 7.49
N SER A 24 6.52 -16.23 7.24
CA SER A 24 6.36 -17.64 6.92
C SER A 24 5.86 -17.78 5.48
N GLU A 25 6.40 -18.75 4.76
CA GLU A 25 5.83 -19.16 3.48
C GLU A 25 4.77 -20.24 3.71
N VAL A 26 3.56 -19.98 3.23
CA VAL A 26 2.44 -20.93 3.30
C VAL A 26 1.80 -21.04 1.92
N SER A 27 2.01 -22.16 1.26
CA SER A 27 1.38 -22.46 -0.06
C SER A 27 1.63 -21.39 -1.13
N GLY A 28 2.86 -20.89 -1.22
CA GLY A 28 3.25 -19.83 -2.18
C GLY A 28 2.81 -18.41 -1.80
N SER A 29 2.30 -18.23 -0.58
CA SER A 29 1.96 -16.93 0.00
C SER A 29 2.90 -16.61 1.16
N ILE A 30 3.17 -15.33 1.33
CA ILE A 30 3.94 -14.83 2.47
C ILE A 30 2.97 -14.35 3.54
N GLN A 31 3.17 -14.86 4.75
CA GLN A 31 2.46 -14.40 5.94
C GLN A 31 3.45 -13.70 6.88
N THR A 32 3.19 -12.46 7.22
CA THR A 32 3.97 -11.73 8.22
C THR A 32 3.75 -12.34 9.60
N ILE A 33 4.84 -12.76 10.26
CA ILE A 33 4.84 -13.30 11.61
C ILE A 33 5.24 -12.24 12.63
N ALA A 34 6.28 -11.43 12.31
CA ALA A 34 6.72 -10.34 13.16
C ALA A 34 7.26 -9.17 12.34
N LYS A 35 6.93 -7.94 12.77
CA LYS A 35 7.55 -6.69 12.32
C LYS A 35 8.06 -5.96 13.55
N ILE A 36 9.39 -5.82 13.65
CA ILE A 36 10.03 -5.15 14.78
C ILE A 36 10.82 -3.96 14.26
N LYS A 37 10.54 -2.78 14.82
CA LYS A 37 11.26 -1.54 14.52
C LYS A 37 11.82 -0.97 15.80
N ARG A 38 13.09 -0.55 15.78
CA ARG A 38 13.77 0.12 16.90
C ARG A 38 14.51 1.35 16.42
N LYS A 39 14.31 2.48 17.08
CA LYS A 39 15.08 3.70 16.85
C LYS A 39 16.48 3.53 17.42
N VAL A 40 17.47 3.48 16.56
CA VAL A 40 18.90 3.40 16.92
C VAL A 40 19.59 4.74 16.75
N ARG A 41 19.12 5.56 15.76
CA ARG A 41 19.72 6.85 15.39
C ARG A 41 21.21 6.72 15.14
N LEU A 42 21.60 5.77 14.29
CA LEU A 42 23.00 5.47 14.02
C LEU A 42 23.68 6.67 13.35
N ALA A 43 23.00 7.31 12.38
CA ALA A 43 23.52 8.48 11.67
C ALA A 43 23.85 9.65 12.61
N ALA A 44 23.05 9.89 13.65
CA ALA A 44 23.30 10.93 14.63
C ALA A 44 24.56 10.70 15.48
N GLY A 45 25.21 9.54 15.35
CA GLY A 45 26.48 9.22 16.00
C GLY A 45 27.70 9.43 15.10
N LEU A 46 27.53 9.89 13.86
CA LEU A 46 28.64 10.22 12.97
C LEU A 46 29.22 11.59 13.31
N ASP A 47 30.54 11.67 13.41
CA ASP A 47 31.24 12.93 13.47
C ASP A 47 31.57 13.50 12.07
N SER A 48 32.23 14.65 12.02
CA SER A 48 32.64 15.30 10.77
C SER A 48 33.64 14.49 9.91
N ALA A 49 34.31 13.49 10.51
CA ALA A 49 35.21 12.57 9.83
C ALA A 49 34.54 11.22 9.51
N ASN A 50 33.21 11.14 9.62
CA ASN A 50 32.40 9.94 9.46
C ASN A 50 32.76 8.78 10.41
N HIS A 51 33.23 9.04 11.64
CA HIS A 51 33.38 8.01 12.64
C HIS A 51 32.12 7.87 13.49
N LEU A 52 31.66 6.64 13.65
CA LEU A 52 30.59 6.31 14.58
C LEU A 52 31.07 6.39 16.03
N SER A 53 30.35 7.08 16.87
CA SER A 53 30.58 7.15 18.29
C SER A 53 30.35 5.79 18.97
N ALA A 54 31.07 5.54 20.06
CA ALA A 54 30.93 4.31 20.86
C ALA A 54 29.50 4.13 21.41
N GLU A 55 28.82 5.24 21.73
CA GLU A 55 27.45 5.25 22.21
C GLU A 55 26.45 4.81 21.10
N ALA A 56 26.60 5.32 19.88
CA ALA A 56 25.77 4.95 18.75
C ALA A 56 25.95 3.46 18.40
N MET A 57 27.19 2.98 18.38
CA MET A 57 27.49 1.56 18.18
C MET A 57 26.87 0.69 19.28
N THR A 58 26.95 1.11 20.53
CA THR A 58 26.37 0.37 21.66
C THR A 58 24.85 0.27 21.54
N ARG A 59 24.16 1.36 21.19
CA ARG A 59 22.70 1.33 20.92
C ARG A 59 22.36 0.35 19.81
N GLY A 60 23.14 0.34 18.72
CA GLY A 60 22.96 -0.60 17.63
C GLY A 60 23.12 -2.06 18.09
N TRP A 61 24.19 -2.39 18.80
CA TRP A 61 24.43 -3.75 19.30
C TRP A 61 23.37 -4.20 20.31
N GLN A 62 22.87 -3.30 21.16
CA GLN A 62 21.75 -3.61 22.06
C GLN A 62 20.49 -3.98 21.27
N CYS A 63 20.19 -3.25 20.21
CA CYS A 63 19.07 -3.57 19.33
C CYS A 63 19.26 -4.93 18.66
N LEU A 64 20.46 -5.23 18.16
CA LEU A 64 20.74 -6.52 17.51
C LEU A 64 20.62 -7.71 18.45
N ARG A 65 20.95 -7.55 19.76
CA ARG A 65 20.70 -8.60 20.75
C ARG A 65 19.20 -8.92 20.91
N LEU A 66 18.32 -7.90 20.83
CA LEU A 66 16.89 -8.15 20.83
C LEU A 66 16.43 -8.89 19.57
N PHE A 67 17.05 -8.57 18.44
CA PHE A 67 16.73 -9.26 17.19
C PHE A 67 17.23 -10.71 17.18
N SER A 68 18.43 -10.96 17.73
CA SER A 68 19.01 -12.31 17.77
C SER A 68 18.16 -13.31 18.53
N GLU A 69 17.42 -12.87 19.56
CA GLU A 69 16.46 -13.72 20.28
C GLU A 69 15.36 -14.27 19.34
N GLN A 70 14.85 -13.44 18.45
CA GLN A 70 13.83 -13.83 17.49
C GLN A 70 14.34 -14.72 16.34
N LEU A 71 15.67 -14.75 16.13
CA LEU A 71 16.31 -15.48 15.05
C LEU A 71 16.76 -16.89 15.43
N GLN A 72 16.70 -17.28 16.71
CA GLN A 72 17.30 -18.51 17.23
C GLN A 72 16.89 -19.79 16.49
N ASP A 73 15.64 -19.85 16.02
CA ASP A 73 15.08 -21.02 15.35
C ASP A 73 15.03 -20.87 13.81
N ILE A 74 15.66 -19.82 13.26
CA ILE A 74 15.68 -19.57 11.82
C ILE A 74 17.07 -19.93 11.27
N PRO A 75 17.19 -20.84 10.29
CA PRO A 75 18.45 -21.18 9.67
C PRO A 75 19.15 -19.97 9.05
N PRO A 76 20.50 -19.86 9.14
CA PRO A 76 21.24 -18.70 8.64
C PRO A 76 21.07 -18.41 7.14
N ASP A 77 20.80 -19.42 6.32
CA ASP A 77 20.52 -19.28 4.88
C ASP A 77 19.13 -18.66 4.60
N GLN A 78 18.26 -18.66 5.60
CA GLN A 78 16.94 -18.01 5.58
C GLN A 78 16.93 -16.62 6.24
N ILE A 79 18.11 -16.11 6.60
CA ILE A 79 18.27 -14.77 7.18
C ILE A 79 19.06 -13.90 6.21
N ARG A 80 18.57 -12.69 5.95
CA ARG A 80 19.31 -11.65 5.20
C ARG A 80 19.38 -10.38 6.04
N VAL A 81 20.61 -9.94 6.26
CA VAL A 81 20.90 -8.70 7.00
C VAL A 81 21.63 -7.75 6.06
N VAL A 82 21.09 -6.57 5.86
CA VAL A 82 21.72 -5.50 5.08
C VAL A 82 21.96 -4.27 5.92
N ALA A 83 23.05 -3.59 5.63
CA ALA A 83 23.39 -2.29 6.19
C ALA A 83 23.44 -1.27 5.06
N THR A 84 22.89 -0.08 5.31
CA THR A 84 22.66 0.93 4.28
C THR A 84 23.49 2.20 4.51
N ALA A 85 22.99 3.37 4.14
CA ALA A 85 23.73 4.63 4.00
C ALA A 85 24.74 4.93 5.09
N THR A 86 24.36 4.88 6.38
CA THR A 86 25.27 5.24 7.48
C THR A 86 26.49 4.30 7.59
N LEU A 87 26.26 2.97 7.53
CA LEU A 87 27.37 2.01 7.61
C LEU A 87 28.18 1.95 6.31
N ARG A 88 27.61 2.39 5.20
CA ARG A 88 28.32 2.52 3.91
C ARG A 88 29.38 3.64 3.94
N ILE A 89 29.12 4.72 4.67
CA ILE A 89 30.04 5.88 4.74
C ILE A 89 30.90 5.91 6.01
N ALA A 90 30.55 5.16 7.05
CA ALA A 90 31.25 5.22 8.31
C ALA A 90 32.69 4.68 8.21
N ALA A 91 33.67 5.50 8.56
CA ALA A 91 35.09 5.16 8.47
C ALA A 91 35.50 3.97 9.38
N ASN A 92 34.77 3.78 10.48
CA ASN A 92 34.96 2.69 11.43
C ASN A 92 33.84 1.65 11.38
N ALA A 93 33.13 1.52 10.26
CA ALA A 93 32.02 0.58 10.09
C ALA A 93 32.41 -0.87 10.44
N GLN A 94 33.63 -1.30 10.10
CA GLN A 94 34.07 -2.68 10.31
C GLN A 94 34.00 -3.11 11.80
N VAL A 95 34.33 -2.21 12.72
CA VAL A 95 34.20 -2.47 14.16
C VAL A 95 32.78 -2.78 14.58
N PHE A 96 31.81 -2.03 13.99
CA PHE A 96 30.41 -2.27 14.24
C PHE A 96 29.95 -3.60 13.63
N LEU A 97 30.33 -3.87 12.38
CA LEU A 97 29.93 -5.04 11.60
C LEU A 97 30.41 -6.34 12.19
N ASP A 98 31.67 -6.41 12.60
CA ASP A 98 32.26 -7.62 13.21
C ASP A 98 31.48 -8.05 14.46
N LYS A 99 31.16 -7.08 15.32
CA LYS A 99 30.37 -7.36 16.52
C LYS A 99 28.90 -7.64 16.20
N ALA A 100 28.34 -6.99 15.19
CA ALA A 100 26.97 -7.25 14.72
C ALA A 100 26.83 -8.70 14.22
N GLN A 101 27.77 -9.20 13.42
CA GLN A 101 27.80 -10.58 12.94
C GLN A 101 27.92 -11.59 14.09
N GLN A 102 28.75 -11.30 15.08
CA GLN A 102 28.87 -12.14 16.29
C GLN A 102 27.55 -12.22 17.07
N ILE A 103 26.82 -11.10 17.18
CA ILE A 103 25.57 -11.05 17.91
C ILE A 103 24.45 -11.79 17.14
N LEU A 104 24.37 -11.61 15.83
CA LEU A 104 23.30 -12.18 15.00
C LEU A 104 23.57 -13.63 14.56
N GLY A 105 24.83 -14.09 14.59
CA GLY A 105 25.21 -15.42 14.10
C GLY A 105 25.15 -15.59 12.59
N CYS A 106 25.00 -14.49 11.84
CA CYS A 106 24.93 -14.50 10.38
C CYS A 106 25.63 -13.27 9.78
N ALA A 107 25.91 -13.30 8.47
CA ALA A 107 26.60 -12.23 7.76
C ALA A 107 25.77 -10.95 7.69
N VAL A 108 26.42 -9.80 7.87
CA VAL A 108 25.85 -8.46 7.64
C VAL A 108 26.46 -7.89 6.37
N ASN A 109 25.65 -7.65 5.35
CA ASN A 109 26.10 -7.17 4.05
C ASN A 109 25.89 -5.65 3.94
N VAL A 110 26.96 -4.89 3.77
CA VAL A 110 26.84 -3.47 3.41
C VAL A 110 26.55 -3.39 1.91
N ILE A 111 25.37 -2.89 1.55
CA ILE A 111 24.94 -2.83 0.15
C ILE A 111 25.21 -1.44 -0.45
N SER A 112 25.47 -1.39 -1.76
CA SER A 112 25.55 -0.12 -2.50
C SER A 112 24.18 0.58 -2.55
N GLY A 113 24.15 1.87 -2.89
CA GLY A 113 22.88 2.59 -3.03
C GLY A 113 22.04 2.07 -4.20
N GLU A 114 22.68 1.66 -5.29
CA GLU A 114 21.99 1.04 -6.43
C GLU A 114 21.39 -0.32 -6.07
N GLU A 115 22.12 -1.13 -5.30
CA GLU A 115 21.60 -2.42 -4.81
C GLU A 115 20.42 -2.20 -3.83
N GLU A 116 20.50 -1.18 -2.99
CA GLU A 116 19.40 -0.76 -2.12
C GLU A 116 18.17 -0.37 -2.95
N ALA A 117 18.33 0.48 -3.96
CA ALA A 117 17.26 0.88 -4.88
C ALA A 117 16.67 -0.33 -5.63
N ARG A 118 17.51 -1.27 -6.07
CA ARG A 118 17.10 -2.50 -6.74
C ARG A 118 16.23 -3.40 -5.83
N LEU A 119 16.66 -3.59 -4.60
CA LEU A 119 15.93 -4.40 -3.62
C LEU A 119 14.61 -3.73 -3.21
N ILE A 120 14.59 -2.40 -3.05
CA ILE A 120 13.38 -1.63 -2.81
C ILE A 120 12.41 -1.81 -3.96
N TYR A 121 12.88 -1.67 -5.22
CA TYR A 121 12.06 -1.87 -6.40
C TYR A 121 11.45 -3.28 -6.42
N GLN A 122 12.23 -4.33 -6.12
CA GLN A 122 11.72 -5.69 -6.01
C GLN A 122 10.64 -5.85 -4.95
N GLY A 123 10.85 -5.29 -3.75
CA GLY A 123 9.85 -5.31 -2.69
C GLY A 123 8.54 -4.65 -3.10
N VAL A 124 8.63 -3.50 -3.78
CA VAL A 124 7.47 -2.80 -4.35
C VAL A 124 6.82 -3.64 -5.44
N ALA A 125 7.61 -4.21 -6.35
CA ALA A 125 7.11 -5.02 -7.46
C ALA A 125 6.33 -6.26 -7.01
N HIS A 126 6.65 -6.83 -5.86
CA HIS A 126 5.97 -8.00 -5.29
C HIS A 126 4.75 -7.66 -4.41
N THR A 127 4.60 -6.41 -4.00
CA THR A 127 3.61 -6.03 -2.97
C THR A 127 2.64 -4.95 -3.43
N THR A 128 2.94 -4.23 -4.51
CA THR A 128 2.14 -3.10 -4.98
C THR A 128 1.51 -3.42 -6.33
N GLY A 129 0.19 -3.34 -6.39
CA GLY A 129 -0.57 -3.50 -7.64
C GLY A 129 -0.47 -2.26 -8.53
N GLY A 130 -0.93 -2.40 -9.77
CA GLY A 130 -0.98 -1.35 -10.78
C GLY A 130 -0.24 -1.73 -12.06
N SER A 131 0.07 -0.73 -12.89
CA SER A 131 0.81 -0.91 -14.14
C SER A 131 2.19 -1.51 -13.92
N ASP A 132 2.67 -2.24 -14.89
CA ASP A 132 4.02 -2.80 -14.89
C ASP A 132 5.10 -1.70 -14.92
N GLN A 133 4.87 -0.58 -15.62
CA GLN A 133 5.80 0.56 -15.66
C GLN A 133 5.61 1.49 -14.47
N ARG A 134 6.60 1.53 -13.59
CA ARG A 134 6.51 2.30 -12.33
C ARG A 134 7.77 3.10 -12.01
N LEU A 135 7.56 4.24 -11.33
CA LEU A 135 8.58 4.96 -10.58
C LEU A 135 8.41 4.65 -9.10
N VAL A 136 9.49 4.25 -8.45
CA VAL A 136 9.57 4.01 -7.01
C VAL A 136 10.45 5.09 -6.39
N VAL A 137 9.98 5.69 -5.30
CA VAL A 137 10.68 6.70 -4.50
C VAL A 137 10.74 6.24 -3.06
N ASP A 138 11.92 6.13 -2.48
CA ASP A 138 12.12 5.80 -1.06
C ASP A 138 12.98 6.87 -0.39
N ILE A 139 12.37 7.68 0.49
CA ILE A 139 13.07 8.71 1.25
C ILE A 139 13.50 8.13 2.59
N GLY A 140 14.72 7.63 2.66
CA GLY A 140 15.34 7.12 3.87
C GLY A 140 15.81 8.20 4.83
N GLY A 141 16.53 7.79 5.88
CA GLY A 141 17.10 8.72 6.85
C GLY A 141 18.30 9.49 6.33
N GLY A 142 19.18 8.84 5.57
CA GLY A 142 20.43 9.41 5.03
C GLY A 142 20.45 9.54 3.50
N SER A 143 19.67 8.74 2.81
CA SER A 143 19.61 8.71 1.35
C SER A 143 18.18 8.68 0.84
N THR A 144 18.02 8.90 -0.46
CA THR A 144 16.77 8.71 -1.21
C THR A 144 17.07 7.86 -2.43
N GLU A 145 16.37 6.78 -2.54
CA GLU A 145 16.44 5.85 -3.66
C GLU A 145 15.32 6.13 -4.66
N LEU A 146 15.71 6.15 -5.94
CA LEU A 146 14.81 6.33 -7.08
C LEU A 146 15.04 5.18 -8.05
N ALA A 147 13.97 4.48 -8.39
CA ALA A 147 14.05 3.36 -9.31
C ALA A 147 12.89 3.39 -10.30
N THR A 148 13.18 3.15 -11.58
CA THR A 148 12.16 2.91 -12.61
C THR A 148 12.32 1.53 -13.19
N GLY A 149 11.24 0.97 -13.72
CA GLY A 149 11.28 -0.34 -14.34
C GLY A 149 9.93 -0.83 -14.79
N ASP A 150 9.92 -2.06 -15.30
CA ASP A 150 8.74 -2.76 -15.79
C ASP A 150 8.66 -4.15 -15.13
N GLY A 151 7.49 -4.48 -14.60
CA GLY A 151 7.30 -5.73 -13.86
C GLY A 151 8.27 -5.84 -12.67
N SER A 152 9.11 -6.88 -12.68
CA SER A 152 10.13 -7.12 -11.66
C SER A 152 11.49 -6.50 -11.97
N HIS A 153 11.70 -5.99 -13.19
CA HIS A 153 12.99 -5.52 -13.65
C HIS A 153 13.12 -4.03 -13.47
N ALA A 154 14.01 -3.63 -12.56
CA ALA A 154 14.45 -2.25 -12.47
C ALA A 154 15.33 -1.91 -13.66
N SER A 155 15.03 -0.82 -14.37
CA SER A 155 15.76 -0.35 -15.54
C SER A 155 16.76 0.74 -15.21
N VAL A 156 16.38 1.66 -14.32
CA VAL A 156 17.20 2.78 -13.89
C VAL A 156 17.18 2.84 -12.37
N LEU A 157 18.34 2.98 -11.76
CA LEU A 157 18.54 2.95 -10.31
C LEU A 157 19.42 4.11 -9.88
N PHE A 158 18.95 4.90 -8.93
CA PHE A 158 19.73 5.97 -8.32
C PHE A 158 19.58 5.95 -6.79
N SER A 159 20.67 6.31 -6.12
CA SER A 159 20.68 6.61 -4.68
C SER A 159 21.35 7.97 -4.48
N LEU A 160 20.62 8.92 -3.93
CA LEU A 160 21.07 10.27 -3.68
C LEU A 160 21.31 10.48 -2.19
N GLN A 161 22.39 11.17 -1.84
CA GLN A 161 22.77 11.50 -0.45
C GLN A 161 21.88 12.60 0.11
N MET A 162 20.57 12.40 0.06
CA MET A 162 19.54 13.25 0.64
C MET A 162 18.50 12.40 1.37
N GLY A 163 18.46 12.51 2.68
CA GLY A 163 17.51 11.78 3.53
C GLY A 163 16.84 12.68 4.56
N CYS A 164 15.72 12.25 5.12
CA CYS A 164 14.95 13.10 6.02
C CYS A 164 15.70 13.50 7.31
N VAL A 165 16.64 12.68 7.80
CA VAL A 165 17.45 13.01 8.97
C VAL A 165 18.57 13.99 8.61
N THR A 166 19.32 13.72 7.55
CA THR A 166 20.41 14.61 7.12
C THR A 166 19.90 15.98 6.65
N TRP A 167 18.72 16.02 5.99
CA TRP A 167 18.07 17.28 5.59
C TRP A 167 17.51 18.05 6.78
N LEU A 168 17.02 17.36 7.83
CA LEU A 168 16.60 18.00 9.07
C LEU A 168 17.77 18.77 9.69
N GLU A 169 18.91 18.11 9.88
CA GLU A 169 20.10 18.70 10.50
C GLU A 169 20.64 19.87 9.68
N ARG A 170 20.59 19.77 8.34
CA ARG A 170 21.18 20.75 7.45
C ARG A 170 20.31 22.01 7.27
N PHE A 171 18.98 21.87 7.17
CA PHE A 171 18.09 22.95 6.78
C PHE A 171 17.08 23.35 7.85
N PHE A 172 16.87 22.54 8.88
CA PHE A 172 15.94 22.77 9.98
C PHE A 172 16.60 22.58 11.35
N GLY A 173 17.93 22.65 11.40
CA GLY A 173 18.73 22.48 12.64
C GLY A 173 18.45 23.57 13.67
N ASP A 174 18.02 24.76 13.22
CA ASP A 174 17.58 25.87 14.07
C ASP A 174 16.14 25.68 14.62
N ARG A 175 15.47 24.59 14.23
CA ARG A 175 14.11 24.18 14.62
C ARG A 175 13.00 25.14 14.18
N HIS A 176 13.29 26.07 13.25
CA HIS A 176 12.30 26.96 12.66
C HIS A 176 11.70 26.37 11.39
N LEU A 177 10.40 26.56 11.21
CA LEU A 177 9.64 26.15 10.02
C LEU A 177 9.34 27.39 9.16
N ALA A 178 10.39 28.13 8.78
CA ALA A 178 10.26 29.32 7.95
C ALA A 178 10.23 28.95 6.46
N GLN A 179 9.64 29.82 5.64
CA GLN A 179 9.63 29.68 4.18
C GLN A 179 11.05 29.49 3.62
N GLU A 180 12.03 30.23 4.14
CA GLU A 180 13.43 30.17 3.70
C GLU A 180 14.06 28.79 3.94
N ASN A 181 13.78 28.13 5.10
CA ASN A 181 14.28 26.79 5.40
C ASN A 181 13.77 25.77 4.36
N PHE A 182 12.47 25.85 4.04
CA PHE A 182 11.87 24.99 3.00
C PHE A 182 12.44 25.27 1.62
N ASP A 183 12.58 26.54 1.23
CA ASP A 183 13.08 26.91 -0.10
C ASP A 183 14.53 26.48 -0.30
N GLN A 184 15.39 26.63 0.71
CA GLN A 184 16.76 26.14 0.68
C GLN A 184 16.82 24.62 0.60
N ALA A 185 15.99 23.90 1.38
CA ALA A 185 15.91 22.46 1.36
C ALA A 185 15.43 21.90 0.01
N GLU A 186 14.39 22.52 -0.57
CA GLU A 186 13.87 22.17 -1.89
C GLU A 186 14.88 22.44 -3.00
N GLN A 187 15.55 23.62 -2.97
CA GLN A 187 16.55 23.97 -3.96
C GLN A 187 17.75 23.03 -3.93
N ALA A 188 18.23 22.66 -2.74
CA ALA A 188 19.30 21.69 -2.59
C ALA A 188 18.90 20.30 -3.12
N ALA A 189 17.68 19.86 -2.86
CA ALA A 189 17.16 18.59 -3.37
C ALA A 189 17.05 18.61 -4.91
N LYS A 190 16.54 19.70 -5.50
CA LYS A 190 16.48 19.89 -6.96
C LYS A 190 17.86 19.83 -7.61
N ALA A 191 18.85 20.47 -7.00
CA ALA A 191 20.22 20.45 -7.51
C ALA A 191 20.80 19.03 -7.57
N MET A 192 20.43 18.17 -6.61
CA MET A 192 20.83 16.75 -6.61
C MET A 192 20.02 15.91 -7.63
N LEU A 193 18.77 16.27 -7.91
CA LEU A 193 17.91 15.56 -8.87
C LEU A 193 18.22 15.93 -10.31
N GLN A 194 18.65 17.18 -10.58
CA GLN A 194 18.84 17.71 -11.91
C GLN A 194 19.71 16.83 -12.82
N PRO A 195 20.86 16.27 -12.38
CA PRO A 195 21.72 15.44 -13.23
C PRO A 195 21.05 14.14 -13.70
N ILE A 196 20.10 13.60 -12.93
CA ILE A 196 19.46 12.31 -13.18
C ILE A 196 18.03 12.43 -13.72
N SER A 197 17.43 13.59 -13.61
CA SER A 197 16.01 13.80 -13.93
C SER A 197 15.67 13.51 -15.40
N ALA A 198 16.58 13.82 -16.32
CA ALA A 198 16.38 13.56 -17.74
C ALA A 198 16.36 12.06 -18.06
N GLU A 199 17.20 11.27 -17.40
CA GLU A 199 17.24 9.81 -17.55
C GLU A 199 16.00 9.14 -16.97
N LEU A 200 15.60 9.55 -15.77
CA LEU A 200 14.37 9.05 -15.16
C LEU A 200 13.14 9.37 -16.01
N ARG A 201 12.99 10.62 -16.49
CA ARG A 201 11.84 11.03 -17.31
C ARG A 201 11.76 10.36 -18.69
N LYS A 202 12.86 9.82 -19.21
CA LYS A 202 12.85 8.99 -20.44
C LYS A 202 12.13 7.69 -20.25
N GLN A 203 12.06 7.19 -19.01
CA GLN A 203 11.33 6.00 -18.63
C GLN A 203 9.87 6.39 -18.40
N SER A 204 9.01 6.16 -19.36
CA SER A 204 7.57 6.47 -19.22
C SER A 204 6.97 5.58 -18.14
N TRP A 205 6.71 6.13 -16.95
CA TRP A 205 5.97 5.42 -15.92
C TRP A 205 4.49 5.78 -15.95
N GLN A 206 3.64 4.83 -15.62
CA GLN A 206 2.20 5.01 -15.48
C GLN A 206 1.77 5.10 -14.01
N VAL A 207 2.61 4.57 -13.12
CA VAL A 207 2.36 4.53 -11.68
C VAL A 207 3.59 5.08 -10.96
N CYS A 208 3.36 6.00 -10.02
CA CYS A 208 4.37 6.44 -9.08
C CYS A 208 3.99 5.98 -7.67
N VAL A 209 4.93 5.34 -6.99
CA VAL A 209 4.74 4.85 -5.61
C VAL A 209 5.88 5.30 -4.73
N GLY A 210 5.51 5.70 -3.51
CA GLY A 210 6.48 6.09 -2.50
C GLY A 210 6.54 5.08 -1.38
N ALA A 211 7.75 4.74 -0.97
CA ALA A 211 8.02 3.91 0.20
C ALA A 211 8.48 4.78 1.37
N SER A 212 8.81 4.16 2.48
CA SER A 212 9.35 4.80 3.68
C SER A 212 8.39 5.61 4.56
N GLY A 213 9.00 6.15 5.60
CA GLY A 213 8.25 6.82 6.64
C GLY A 213 7.65 8.16 6.29
N THR A 214 8.23 8.89 5.34
CA THR A 214 7.69 10.18 4.88
C THR A 214 6.38 9.98 4.15
N VAL A 215 6.35 9.05 3.20
CA VAL A 215 5.13 8.75 2.42
C VAL A 215 4.06 8.10 3.30
N GLN A 216 4.46 7.25 4.24
CA GLN A 216 3.54 6.67 5.22
C GLN A 216 2.88 7.75 6.08
N ALA A 217 3.65 8.74 6.59
CA ALA A 217 3.11 9.85 7.36
C ALA A 217 2.11 10.68 6.55
N LEU A 218 2.40 10.95 5.28
CA LEU A 218 1.48 11.63 4.37
C LEU A 218 0.17 10.85 4.19
N GLN A 219 0.26 9.54 4.05
CA GLN A 219 -0.92 8.68 3.94
C GLN A 219 -1.76 8.71 5.23
N GLU A 220 -1.12 8.65 6.40
CA GLU A 220 -1.78 8.73 7.70
C GLU A 220 -2.51 10.07 7.87
N ILE A 221 -1.88 11.18 7.48
CA ILE A 221 -2.48 12.52 7.46
C ILE A 221 -3.72 12.56 6.54
N MET A 222 -3.60 12.05 5.31
CA MET A 222 -4.70 12.06 4.35
C MET A 222 -5.90 11.21 4.82
N VAL A 223 -5.63 10.06 5.43
CA VAL A 223 -6.68 9.21 6.03
C VAL A 223 -7.38 9.92 7.19
N ALA A 224 -6.62 10.54 8.09
CA ALA A 224 -7.17 11.26 9.24
C ALA A 224 -8.06 12.44 8.79
N GLN A 225 -7.65 13.15 7.75
CA GLN A 225 -8.39 14.31 7.22
C GLN A 225 -9.48 13.93 6.19
N GLY A 226 -9.75 12.64 5.98
CA GLY A 226 -10.79 12.18 5.06
C GLY A 226 -10.49 12.45 3.57
N MET A 227 -9.21 12.70 3.22
CA MET A 227 -8.79 12.92 1.84
C MET A 227 -8.63 11.60 1.09
N ASP A 228 -8.67 11.63 -0.25
CA ASP A 228 -8.30 10.46 -1.06
C ASP A 228 -6.82 10.11 -0.91
N GLU A 229 -6.47 8.84 -1.16
CA GLU A 229 -5.13 8.30 -0.92
C GLU A 229 -4.03 8.83 -1.86
N ARG A 230 -4.36 9.56 -2.91
CA ARG A 230 -3.39 10.07 -3.87
C ARG A 230 -2.66 11.28 -3.32
N ILE A 231 -1.36 11.19 -3.23
CA ILE A 231 -0.46 12.29 -2.90
C ILE A 231 -0.26 13.11 -4.18
N THR A 232 -0.53 14.40 -4.12
CA THR A 232 -0.34 15.34 -5.24
C THR A 232 0.50 16.54 -4.81
N LEU A 233 1.13 17.22 -5.76
CA LEU A 233 1.93 18.41 -5.45
C LEU A 233 1.11 19.47 -4.71
N SER A 234 -0.14 19.68 -5.08
CA SER A 234 -1.03 20.63 -4.39
C SER A 234 -1.22 20.29 -2.91
N LYS A 235 -1.45 19.01 -2.57
CA LYS A 235 -1.57 18.57 -1.17
C LYS A 235 -0.26 18.74 -0.41
N LEU A 236 0.88 18.42 -1.03
CA LEU A 236 2.20 18.62 -0.42
C LEU A 236 2.46 20.10 -0.10
N GLN A 237 2.12 21.00 -1.04
CA GLN A 237 2.25 22.44 -0.83
C GLN A 237 1.32 22.96 0.27
N GLN A 238 0.09 22.46 0.37
CA GLN A 238 -0.82 22.79 1.48
C GLN A 238 -0.23 22.39 2.83
N LEU A 239 0.35 21.19 2.92
CA LEU A 239 1.00 20.73 4.15
C LEU A 239 2.26 21.55 4.49
N LYS A 240 3.05 21.95 3.48
CA LYS A 240 4.17 22.90 3.66
C LYS A 240 3.69 24.20 4.27
N GLN A 241 2.64 24.81 3.70
CA GLN A 241 2.09 26.06 4.23
C GLN A 241 1.58 25.92 5.67
N ARG A 242 0.96 24.81 5.98
CA ARG A 242 0.52 24.51 7.35
C ARG A 242 1.70 24.35 8.32
N ALA A 243 2.77 23.68 7.90
CA ALA A 243 3.99 23.58 8.70
C ALA A 243 4.63 24.96 8.94
N ILE A 244 4.69 25.82 7.94
CA ILE A 244 5.19 27.19 8.08
C ILE A 244 4.34 28.00 9.05
N GLN A 245 3.02 27.85 9.03
CA GLN A 245 2.12 28.53 9.98
C GLN A 245 2.36 28.11 11.43
N CYS A 246 2.81 26.88 11.69
CA CYS A 246 3.19 26.42 13.03
C CYS A 246 4.47 27.13 13.54
N GLY A 247 5.35 27.55 12.64
CA GLY A 247 6.55 28.35 12.93
C GLY A 247 7.71 27.58 13.53
N LYS A 248 7.47 26.63 14.41
CA LYS A 248 8.51 25.81 15.08
C LYS A 248 8.22 24.33 14.98
N LEU A 249 9.30 23.55 14.97
CA LEU A 249 9.24 22.10 14.85
C LEU A 249 8.52 21.43 16.04
N GLU A 250 8.65 22.00 17.24
CA GLU A 250 7.99 21.52 18.45
C GLU A 250 6.48 21.85 18.48
N GLU A 251 6.06 22.84 17.70
CA GLU A 251 4.67 23.30 17.60
C GLU A 251 3.95 22.69 16.38
N LEU A 252 4.64 21.76 15.66
CA LEU A 252 4.08 21.15 14.46
C LEU A 252 2.93 20.19 14.80
N GLU A 253 1.71 20.68 14.66
CA GLU A 253 0.48 19.92 14.84
C GLU A 253 -0.27 19.80 13.51
N ILE A 254 -0.29 18.59 12.96
CA ILE A 254 -1.09 18.22 11.79
C ILE A 254 -1.88 16.98 12.15
N GLU A 255 -3.20 17.03 11.94
CA GLU A 255 -4.07 15.88 12.19
C GLU A 255 -3.60 14.66 11.38
N GLY A 256 -3.39 13.54 12.06
CA GLY A 256 -2.84 12.30 11.49
C GLY A 256 -1.31 12.20 11.51
N LEU A 257 -0.58 13.27 11.84
CA LEU A 257 0.87 13.23 11.99
C LEU A 257 1.25 12.84 13.42
N THR A 258 1.92 11.69 13.58
CA THR A 258 2.39 11.24 14.90
C THR A 258 3.60 12.07 15.36
N LEU A 259 3.74 12.26 16.69
CA LEU A 259 4.89 12.96 17.29
C LEU A 259 6.24 12.35 16.85
N GLU A 260 6.25 11.02 16.67
CA GLU A 260 7.45 10.32 16.20
C GLU A 260 7.91 10.77 14.82
N ARG A 261 6.96 11.08 13.94
CA ARG A 261 7.20 11.50 12.55
C ARG A 261 7.38 13.00 12.41
N ALA A 262 6.76 13.79 13.29
CA ALA A 262 6.76 15.26 13.23
C ALA A 262 8.18 15.84 13.09
N LEU A 263 9.16 15.28 13.82
CA LEU A 263 10.55 15.76 13.80
C LEU A 263 11.21 15.74 12.42
N VAL A 264 10.96 14.72 11.61
CA VAL A 264 11.58 14.54 10.29
C VAL A 264 10.62 14.84 9.14
N PHE A 265 9.38 15.23 9.45
CA PHE A 265 8.35 15.46 8.45
C PHE A 265 8.66 16.64 7.53
N PRO A 266 9.07 17.85 8.02
CA PRO A 266 9.36 18.99 7.15
C PRO A 266 10.48 18.73 6.14
N SER A 267 11.55 18.07 6.58
CA SER A 267 12.67 17.71 5.73
C SER A 267 12.30 16.67 4.66
N GLY A 268 11.58 15.62 5.03
CA GLY A 268 11.06 14.63 4.08
C GLY A 268 10.05 15.23 3.11
N LEU A 269 9.19 16.14 3.57
CA LEU A 269 8.24 16.87 2.75
C LEU A 269 8.95 17.75 1.69
N SER A 270 10.01 18.47 2.08
CA SER A 270 10.80 19.29 1.15
C SER A 270 11.46 18.47 0.05
N ILE A 271 12.05 17.31 0.41
CA ILE A 271 12.63 16.38 -0.56
C ILE A 271 11.55 15.89 -1.53
N LEU A 272 10.40 15.50 -1.03
CA LEU A 272 9.32 14.97 -1.85
C LEU A 272 8.72 16.04 -2.78
N ILE A 273 8.56 17.28 -2.33
CA ILE A 273 8.12 18.41 -3.17
C ILE A 273 9.09 18.60 -4.33
N ALA A 274 10.39 18.60 -4.06
CA ALA A 274 11.42 18.74 -5.10
C ALA A 274 11.33 17.59 -6.12
N ILE A 275 11.15 16.35 -5.68
CA ILE A 275 10.99 15.18 -6.55
C ILE A 275 9.75 15.34 -7.44
N PHE A 276 8.61 15.74 -6.89
CA PHE A 276 7.39 15.95 -7.66
C PHE A 276 7.56 16.99 -8.74
N GLN A 277 8.25 18.11 -8.43
CA GLN A 277 8.49 19.20 -9.36
C GLN A 277 9.49 18.83 -10.46
N GLU A 278 10.64 18.22 -10.08
CA GLU A 278 11.68 17.88 -11.04
C GLU A 278 11.30 16.73 -11.97
N LEU A 279 10.48 15.77 -11.50
CA LEU A 279 10.08 14.63 -12.31
C LEU A 279 8.69 14.78 -12.92
N ASN A 280 7.98 15.89 -12.69
CA ASN A 280 6.62 16.15 -13.17
C ASN A 280 5.65 15.01 -12.77
N ILE A 281 5.63 14.65 -11.48
CA ILE A 281 4.78 13.58 -10.96
C ILE A 281 3.36 14.11 -10.77
N ASP A 282 2.38 13.52 -11.43
CA ASP A 282 0.97 13.88 -11.26
C ASP A 282 0.43 13.45 -9.90
N SER A 283 0.67 12.20 -9.54
CA SER A 283 0.26 11.65 -8.25
C SER A 283 1.12 10.45 -7.84
N MET A 284 1.17 10.22 -6.53
CA MET A 284 1.88 9.09 -5.90
C MET A 284 0.95 8.38 -4.93
N THR A 285 1.13 7.08 -4.75
CA THR A 285 0.47 6.28 -3.71
C THR A 285 1.50 5.60 -2.82
N LEU A 286 1.07 5.15 -1.64
CA LEU A 286 1.94 4.39 -0.73
C LEU A 286 2.25 3.01 -1.31
N ALA A 287 3.51 2.62 -1.28
CA ALA A 287 3.96 1.29 -1.64
C ALA A 287 3.53 0.23 -0.60
N GLY A 288 3.25 -0.98 -1.06
CA GLY A 288 2.86 -2.10 -0.19
C GLY A 288 4.03 -2.70 0.59
N GLY A 289 5.27 -2.52 0.12
CA GLY A 289 6.51 -2.98 0.73
C GLY A 289 7.71 -2.18 0.22
N ALA A 290 8.89 -2.48 0.73
CA ALA A 290 10.14 -1.80 0.37
C ALA A 290 11.33 -2.77 0.51
N LEU A 291 12.48 -2.29 1.03
CA LEU A 291 13.73 -3.05 1.14
C LEU A 291 13.59 -4.44 1.78
N ARG A 292 12.89 -4.54 2.91
CA ARG A 292 12.74 -5.82 3.65
C ARG A 292 11.92 -6.83 2.88
N GLU A 293 10.84 -6.39 2.27
CA GLU A 293 10.03 -7.23 1.39
C GLU A 293 10.86 -7.69 0.17
N GLY A 294 11.71 -6.81 -0.41
CA GLY A 294 12.63 -7.17 -1.47
C GLY A 294 13.64 -8.24 -1.05
N LEU A 295 14.19 -8.14 0.14
CA LEU A 295 15.08 -9.17 0.71
C LEU A 295 14.37 -10.52 0.88
N VAL A 296 13.15 -10.51 1.43
CA VAL A 296 12.34 -11.72 1.60
C VAL A 296 12.04 -12.39 0.26
N TYR A 297 11.52 -11.62 -0.71
CA TYR A 297 11.19 -12.17 -2.03
C TYR A 297 12.42 -12.66 -2.78
N GLY A 298 13.58 -12.01 -2.58
CA GLY A 298 14.85 -12.46 -3.13
C GLY A 298 15.32 -13.82 -2.57
N MET A 299 15.01 -14.13 -1.30
CA MET A 299 15.30 -15.46 -0.70
C MET A 299 14.35 -16.55 -1.20
N LEU A 300 13.10 -16.21 -1.42
CA LEU A 300 12.06 -17.17 -1.80
C LEU A 300 12.09 -17.55 -3.29
N HIS A 301 12.85 -16.82 -4.12
CA HIS A 301 12.90 -17.03 -5.57
C HIS A 301 11.52 -17.18 -6.24
N LEU A 302 10.50 -16.54 -5.66
CA LEU A 302 9.16 -16.59 -6.20
C LEU A 302 9.11 -15.84 -7.54
N PRO A 303 8.46 -16.40 -8.56
CA PRO A 303 8.27 -15.68 -9.81
C PRO A 303 7.46 -14.41 -9.53
N VAL A 304 7.87 -13.31 -10.16
CA VAL A 304 7.07 -12.09 -10.14
C VAL A 304 5.89 -12.32 -11.08
N ASP A 305 4.75 -12.48 -10.49
CA ASP A 305 3.51 -12.50 -11.25
C ASP A 305 3.17 -11.07 -11.67
N ARG A 306 2.90 -10.85 -12.94
CA ARG A 306 2.53 -9.52 -13.46
C ARG A 306 1.24 -9.01 -12.84
N ASP A 307 0.37 -9.91 -12.39
CA ASP A 307 -0.88 -9.56 -11.73
C ASP A 307 -0.88 -9.99 -10.24
N ILE A 308 -0.26 -9.16 -9.40
CA ILE A 308 -0.18 -9.38 -7.95
C ILE A 308 -1.57 -9.48 -7.32
N ARG A 309 -2.53 -8.68 -7.80
CA ARG A 309 -3.91 -8.69 -7.27
C ARG A 309 -4.60 -10.01 -7.55
N SER A 310 -4.51 -10.52 -8.77
CA SER A 310 -5.06 -11.83 -9.13
C SER A 310 -4.44 -12.95 -8.29
N ARG A 311 -3.12 -12.95 -8.13
CA ARG A 311 -2.43 -13.92 -7.25
C ARG A 311 -2.94 -13.84 -5.80
N THR A 312 -3.04 -12.63 -5.26
CA THR A 312 -3.54 -12.39 -3.89
C THR A 312 -4.97 -12.90 -3.73
N LEU A 313 -5.86 -12.56 -4.67
CA LEU A 313 -7.24 -13.02 -4.63
C LEU A 313 -7.37 -14.54 -4.75
N GLN A 314 -6.61 -15.18 -5.64
CA GLN A 314 -6.56 -16.64 -5.75
C GLN A 314 -6.06 -17.30 -4.46
N ASN A 315 -5.06 -16.72 -3.79
CA ASN A 315 -4.57 -17.22 -2.50
C ASN A 315 -5.64 -17.10 -1.40
N VAL A 316 -6.36 -15.98 -1.38
CA VAL A 316 -7.51 -15.80 -0.46
C VAL A 316 -8.60 -16.81 -0.77
N GLN A 317 -8.98 -17.00 -2.03
CA GLN A 317 -9.98 -17.99 -2.44
C GLN A 317 -9.62 -19.40 -1.97
N ARG A 318 -8.35 -19.81 -2.18
CA ARG A 318 -7.86 -21.12 -1.72
C ARG A 318 -7.86 -21.24 -0.19
N ARG A 319 -7.34 -20.23 0.51
CA ARG A 319 -7.22 -20.22 1.97
C ARG A 319 -8.58 -20.31 2.68
N PHE A 320 -9.60 -19.70 2.13
CA PHE A 320 -10.93 -19.61 2.72
C PHE A 320 -11.96 -20.51 2.03
N ASN A 321 -11.52 -21.41 1.14
CA ASN A 321 -12.38 -22.35 0.40
C ASN A 321 -13.57 -21.66 -0.30
N ILE A 322 -13.32 -20.51 -0.95
CA ILE A 322 -14.35 -19.79 -1.67
C ILE A 322 -14.73 -20.57 -2.93
N ASP A 323 -16.01 -20.64 -3.24
CA ASP A 323 -16.52 -21.20 -4.51
C ASP A 323 -16.09 -20.29 -5.68
N VAL A 324 -15.01 -20.69 -6.35
CA VAL A 324 -14.42 -19.92 -7.46
C VAL A 324 -15.41 -19.82 -8.62
N CYS A 325 -16.18 -20.88 -8.90
CA CYS A 325 -17.17 -20.85 -9.96
C CYS A 325 -18.27 -19.81 -9.68
N GLN A 326 -18.73 -19.71 -8.43
CA GLN A 326 -19.70 -18.71 -8.04
C GLN A 326 -19.11 -17.30 -8.06
N ALA A 327 -17.90 -17.13 -7.55
CA ALA A 327 -17.18 -15.86 -7.61
C ALA A 327 -17.02 -15.36 -9.07
N ASP A 328 -16.72 -16.27 -10.01
CA ASP A 328 -16.61 -15.94 -11.43
C ASP A 328 -17.97 -15.54 -12.06
N ARG A 329 -19.08 -16.20 -11.67
CA ARG A 329 -20.43 -15.77 -12.12
C ARG A 329 -20.74 -14.36 -11.68
N VAL A 330 -20.55 -14.06 -10.39
CA VAL A 330 -20.76 -12.71 -9.86
C VAL A 330 -19.86 -11.70 -10.57
N ARG A 331 -18.59 -12.04 -10.81
CA ARG A 331 -17.62 -11.20 -11.50
C ARG A 331 -18.03 -10.92 -12.96
N GLN A 332 -18.48 -11.93 -13.69
CA GLN A 332 -18.94 -11.77 -15.09
C GLN A 332 -20.18 -10.87 -15.20
N LEU A 333 -21.14 -11.03 -14.30
CA LEU A 333 -22.31 -10.17 -14.23
C LEU A 333 -21.93 -8.73 -13.88
N ALA A 334 -21.11 -8.54 -12.85
CA ALA A 334 -20.62 -7.23 -12.43
C ALA A 334 -19.87 -6.52 -13.57
N GLU A 335 -19.04 -7.24 -14.30
CA GLU A 335 -18.33 -6.73 -15.49
C GLU A 335 -19.30 -6.32 -16.59
N SER A 336 -20.31 -7.14 -16.87
CA SER A 336 -21.35 -6.83 -17.85
C SER A 336 -22.14 -5.58 -17.46
N PHE A 337 -22.52 -5.47 -16.18
CA PHE A 337 -23.25 -4.32 -15.65
C PHE A 337 -22.39 -3.06 -15.65
N PHE A 338 -21.14 -3.18 -15.23
CA PHE A 338 -20.17 -2.08 -15.24
C PHE A 338 -20.03 -1.47 -16.64
N ARG A 339 -19.86 -2.29 -17.68
CA ARG A 339 -19.72 -1.80 -19.08
C ARG A 339 -20.93 -1.00 -19.55
N GLN A 340 -22.13 -1.37 -19.10
CA GLN A 340 -23.36 -0.71 -19.53
C GLN A 340 -23.54 0.68 -18.91
N VAL A 341 -23.04 0.90 -17.67
CA VAL A 341 -23.29 2.14 -16.92
C VAL A 341 -22.04 3.01 -16.70
N SER A 342 -20.84 2.50 -16.99
CA SER A 342 -19.57 3.16 -16.62
C SER A 342 -19.42 4.55 -17.20
N VAL A 343 -19.86 4.79 -18.42
CA VAL A 343 -19.75 6.10 -19.08
C VAL A 343 -20.64 7.13 -18.38
N VAL A 344 -21.91 6.80 -18.12
CA VAL A 344 -22.88 7.68 -17.47
C VAL A 344 -22.45 7.95 -16.01
N TRP A 345 -22.03 6.93 -15.32
CA TRP A 345 -21.62 7.01 -13.92
C TRP A 345 -20.16 7.45 -13.73
N LYS A 346 -19.42 7.71 -14.81
CA LYS A 346 -18.01 8.12 -14.80
C LYS A 346 -17.12 7.17 -13.97
N LEU A 347 -17.37 5.87 -14.11
CA LEU A 347 -16.59 4.83 -13.48
C LEU A 347 -15.33 4.54 -14.31
N ASP A 348 -14.18 4.69 -13.70
CA ASP A 348 -12.87 4.47 -14.33
C ASP A 348 -12.41 3.00 -14.23
N GLN A 349 -11.27 2.70 -14.80
CA GLN A 349 -10.65 1.38 -14.76
C GLN A 349 -10.34 0.93 -13.32
N ARG A 350 -9.97 1.85 -12.42
CA ARG A 350 -9.72 1.56 -11.02
C ARG A 350 -11.01 1.11 -10.30
N CYS A 351 -12.11 1.79 -10.55
CA CYS A 351 -13.44 1.37 -10.07
C CYS A 351 -13.78 -0.05 -10.51
N ARG A 352 -13.51 -0.37 -11.79
CA ARG A 352 -13.72 -1.71 -12.35
C ARG A 352 -12.89 -2.76 -11.60
N GLU A 353 -11.61 -2.54 -11.43
CA GLU A 353 -10.71 -3.48 -10.76
C GLU A 353 -11.12 -3.75 -9.31
N LEU A 354 -11.53 -2.72 -8.56
CA LEU A 354 -11.96 -2.85 -7.17
C LEU A 354 -13.31 -3.58 -7.05
N LEU A 355 -14.26 -3.31 -7.96
CA LEU A 355 -15.52 -4.05 -8.03
C LEU A 355 -15.27 -5.55 -8.28
N LEU A 356 -14.49 -5.87 -9.30
CA LEU A 356 -14.19 -7.27 -9.66
C LEU A 356 -13.40 -7.99 -8.57
N SER A 357 -12.55 -7.26 -7.83
CA SER A 357 -11.86 -7.79 -6.66
C SER A 357 -12.81 -8.13 -5.52
N ALA A 358 -13.79 -7.26 -5.24
CA ALA A 358 -14.84 -7.54 -4.26
C ALA A 358 -15.68 -8.77 -4.67
N CYS A 359 -16.05 -8.88 -5.96
CA CYS A 359 -16.75 -10.04 -6.49
C CYS A 359 -15.99 -11.35 -6.28
N ALA A 360 -14.66 -11.34 -6.48
CA ALA A 360 -13.82 -12.53 -6.36
C ALA A 360 -13.80 -13.14 -4.95
N ILE A 361 -14.06 -12.34 -3.92
CA ILE A 361 -13.99 -12.76 -2.51
C ILE A 361 -15.29 -12.47 -1.73
N HIS A 362 -16.42 -12.25 -2.43
CA HIS A 362 -17.68 -11.84 -1.78
C HIS A 362 -18.21 -12.88 -0.76
N GLU A 363 -17.84 -14.13 -0.89
CA GLU A 363 -18.24 -15.21 0.03
C GLU A 363 -17.23 -15.50 1.15
N ILE A 364 -16.14 -14.73 1.27
CA ILE A 364 -15.10 -15.01 2.27
C ILE A 364 -15.66 -15.12 3.70
N GLY A 365 -16.72 -14.38 4.03
CA GLY A 365 -17.36 -14.40 5.34
C GLY A 365 -18.10 -15.70 5.67
N LEU A 366 -18.49 -16.47 4.65
CA LEU A 366 -19.13 -17.78 4.85
C LEU A 366 -18.19 -18.79 5.54
N SER A 367 -16.88 -18.57 5.45
CA SER A 367 -15.90 -19.40 6.18
C SER A 367 -15.99 -19.24 7.70
N VAL A 368 -16.69 -18.23 8.22
CA VAL A 368 -16.89 -17.97 9.64
C VAL A 368 -18.32 -18.31 10.06
N ASP A 369 -19.33 -17.63 9.48
CA ASP A 369 -20.74 -17.87 9.76
C ASP A 369 -21.61 -17.32 8.63
N PHE A 370 -22.74 -17.99 8.37
CA PHE A 370 -23.69 -17.58 7.34
C PHE A 370 -24.45 -16.30 7.71
N ARG A 371 -24.91 -16.19 8.97
CA ARG A 371 -25.84 -15.13 9.39
C ARG A 371 -25.20 -13.73 9.32
N GLN A 372 -23.91 -13.64 9.62
CA GLN A 372 -23.15 -12.40 9.61
C GLN A 372 -22.03 -12.42 8.57
N ALA A 373 -22.21 -13.19 7.49
CA ALA A 373 -21.21 -13.32 6.45
C ALA A 373 -20.72 -11.96 5.88
N PRO A 374 -21.56 -10.94 5.62
CA PRO A 374 -21.10 -9.63 5.18
C PRO A 374 -20.17 -8.93 6.19
N GLN A 375 -20.50 -8.99 7.49
CA GLN A 375 -19.69 -8.39 8.56
C GLN A 375 -18.35 -9.12 8.71
N HIS A 376 -18.37 -10.46 8.65
CA HIS A 376 -17.18 -11.29 8.69
C HIS A 376 -16.29 -11.05 7.45
N ALA A 377 -16.87 -10.92 6.27
CA ALA A 377 -16.13 -10.57 5.05
C ALA A 377 -15.41 -9.22 5.20
N ALA A 378 -16.11 -8.21 5.69
CA ALA A 378 -15.53 -6.89 5.92
C ALA A 378 -14.39 -6.94 6.96
N TYR A 379 -14.58 -7.65 8.07
CA TYR A 379 -13.57 -7.83 9.10
C TYR A 379 -12.32 -8.52 8.53
N LEU A 380 -12.51 -9.65 7.85
CA LEU A 380 -11.39 -10.40 7.26
C LEU A 380 -10.61 -9.55 6.27
N VAL A 381 -11.27 -8.86 5.33
CA VAL A 381 -10.60 -8.04 4.32
C VAL A 381 -9.84 -6.86 4.95
N ARG A 382 -10.37 -6.25 6.01
CA ARG A 382 -9.67 -5.16 6.71
C ARG A 382 -8.36 -5.63 7.35
N HIS A 383 -8.32 -6.86 7.86
CA HIS A 383 -7.22 -7.37 8.68
C HIS A 383 -6.28 -8.33 7.96
N LEU A 384 -6.70 -8.90 6.83
CA LEU A 384 -5.82 -9.73 6.00
C LEU A 384 -4.71 -8.89 5.35
N ASP A 385 -3.55 -9.51 5.21
CA ASP A 385 -2.49 -8.98 4.35
C ASP A 385 -2.87 -9.29 2.89
N LEU A 386 -3.11 -8.24 2.11
CA LEU A 386 -3.55 -8.32 0.72
C LEU A 386 -2.56 -7.55 -0.18
N PRO A 387 -1.42 -8.15 -0.54
CA PRO A 387 -0.48 -7.53 -1.47
C PRO A 387 -1.17 -7.11 -2.77
N GLY A 388 -0.79 -5.95 -3.28
CA GLY A 388 -1.43 -5.36 -4.46
C GLY A 388 -2.58 -4.39 -4.16
N PHE A 389 -3.06 -4.33 -2.91
CA PHE A 389 -4.10 -3.41 -2.48
C PHE A 389 -3.59 -2.43 -1.43
N THR A 390 -3.85 -1.14 -1.64
CA THR A 390 -3.57 -0.12 -0.63
C THR A 390 -4.54 -0.23 0.55
N PRO A 391 -4.22 0.35 1.72
CA PRO A 391 -5.15 0.39 2.85
C PRO A 391 -6.51 1.00 2.50
N ALA A 392 -6.54 2.05 1.67
CA ALA A 392 -7.78 2.67 1.21
C ALA A 392 -8.61 1.72 0.34
N GLN A 393 -7.97 1.00 -0.59
CA GLN A 393 -8.62 0.01 -1.46
C GLN A 393 -9.18 -1.17 -0.65
N LYS A 394 -8.42 -1.67 0.33
CA LYS A 394 -8.91 -2.69 1.28
C LYS A 394 -10.14 -2.21 2.04
N LYS A 395 -10.13 -0.95 2.50
CA LYS A 395 -11.27 -0.34 3.18
C LYS A 395 -12.50 -0.26 2.28
N LEU A 396 -12.35 0.14 1.02
CA LEU A 396 -13.45 0.15 0.06
C LEU A 396 -14.01 -1.26 -0.19
N ILE A 397 -13.15 -2.24 -0.49
CA ILE A 397 -13.59 -3.63 -0.71
C ILE A 397 -14.34 -4.14 0.54
N ALA A 398 -13.83 -3.88 1.73
CA ALA A 398 -14.51 -4.26 2.97
C ALA A 398 -15.90 -3.58 3.12
N CYS A 399 -16.01 -2.28 2.77
CA CYS A 399 -17.28 -1.57 2.79
C CYS A 399 -18.29 -2.13 1.76
N LEU A 400 -17.82 -2.47 0.57
CA LEU A 400 -18.66 -3.10 -0.46
C LEU A 400 -19.17 -4.47 0.02
N LEU A 401 -18.30 -5.30 0.61
CA LEU A 401 -18.67 -6.62 1.12
C LEU A 401 -19.58 -6.55 2.34
N GLN A 402 -19.44 -5.54 3.19
CA GLN A 402 -20.34 -5.33 4.33
C GLN A 402 -21.74 -4.94 3.86
N ASN A 403 -21.83 -4.19 2.76
CA ASN A 403 -23.08 -3.74 2.16
C ASN A 403 -23.62 -4.65 1.04
N GLN A 404 -23.07 -5.85 0.86
CA GLN A 404 -23.41 -6.71 -0.28
C GLN A 404 -24.84 -7.31 -0.22
N SER A 405 -25.48 -7.27 0.95
CA SER A 405 -26.85 -7.76 1.16
C SER A 405 -27.50 -7.08 2.37
N GLY A 406 -28.83 -7.12 2.47
CA GLY A 406 -29.59 -6.51 3.56
C GLY A 406 -29.58 -4.97 3.53
N SER A 407 -29.75 -4.33 4.68
CA SER A 407 -29.76 -2.86 4.80
C SER A 407 -28.43 -2.24 4.36
N ILE A 408 -28.51 -1.06 3.75
CA ILE A 408 -27.34 -0.33 3.24
C ILE A 408 -26.89 0.69 4.29
N ASP A 409 -25.62 0.61 4.67
CA ASP A 409 -24.95 1.59 5.52
C ASP A 409 -24.13 2.56 4.66
N LEU A 410 -24.73 3.72 4.35
CA LEU A 410 -24.08 4.78 3.57
C LEU A 410 -22.85 5.36 4.27
N ALA A 411 -22.84 5.40 5.61
CA ALA A 411 -21.72 5.97 6.34
C ALA A 411 -20.42 5.21 6.05
N LEU A 412 -20.48 3.89 5.89
CA LEU A 412 -19.32 3.08 5.51
C LEU A 412 -18.81 3.44 4.11
N LEU A 413 -19.71 3.66 3.16
CA LEU A 413 -19.36 4.01 1.77
C LEU A 413 -18.81 5.43 1.65
N THR A 414 -19.23 6.34 2.52
CA THR A 414 -18.73 7.73 2.55
C THR A 414 -17.41 7.89 3.30
N GLN A 415 -17.15 7.05 4.30
CA GLN A 415 -15.93 7.12 5.13
C GLN A 415 -14.70 6.43 4.50
N GLN A 416 -14.85 5.71 3.39
CA GLN A 416 -13.72 5.17 2.64
C GLN A 416 -13.06 6.29 1.81
N ASN A 417 -11.80 6.12 1.46
CA ASN A 417 -11.01 7.15 0.77
C ASN A 417 -10.28 6.63 -0.50
N ALA A 418 -10.70 5.47 -1.01
CA ALA A 418 -10.16 4.93 -2.26
C ALA A 418 -10.75 5.63 -3.48
N VAL A 419 -12.05 5.90 -3.48
CA VAL A 419 -12.78 6.59 -4.56
C VAL A 419 -13.75 7.60 -3.95
N PRO A 420 -14.23 8.59 -4.72
CA PRO A 420 -15.31 9.47 -4.26
C PRO A 420 -16.52 8.68 -3.74
N PRO A 421 -17.20 9.13 -2.68
CA PRO A 421 -18.32 8.41 -2.05
C PRO A 421 -19.38 7.94 -3.06
N ARG A 422 -19.78 8.82 -3.97
CA ARG A 422 -20.78 8.51 -5.00
C ARG A 422 -20.36 7.36 -5.93
N LEU A 423 -19.06 7.21 -6.23
CA LEU A 423 -18.57 6.08 -7.01
C LEU A 423 -18.62 4.79 -6.18
N ALA A 424 -18.29 4.83 -4.89
CA ALA A 424 -18.41 3.68 -3.99
C ALA A 424 -19.87 3.17 -3.91
N GLU A 425 -20.84 4.09 -3.81
CA GLU A 425 -22.27 3.79 -3.83
C GLU A 425 -22.68 3.07 -5.13
N ARG A 426 -22.22 3.56 -6.27
CA ARG A 426 -22.47 2.96 -7.58
C ARG A 426 -21.87 1.56 -7.70
N LEU A 427 -20.66 1.36 -7.20
CA LEU A 427 -20.04 0.03 -7.17
C LEU A 427 -20.81 -0.93 -6.27
N CYS A 428 -21.30 -0.45 -5.12
CA CYS A 428 -22.13 -1.24 -4.21
C CYS A 428 -23.40 -1.75 -4.89
N ARG A 429 -24.10 -0.90 -5.63
CA ARG A 429 -25.30 -1.26 -6.39
C ARG A 429 -25.01 -2.37 -7.40
N LEU A 430 -23.92 -2.26 -8.16
CA LEU A 430 -23.52 -3.28 -9.14
C LEU A 430 -23.20 -4.62 -8.49
N LEU A 431 -22.46 -4.62 -7.37
CA LEU A 431 -22.13 -5.83 -6.62
C LEU A 431 -23.39 -6.54 -6.13
N ARG A 432 -24.31 -5.83 -5.47
CA ARG A 432 -25.56 -6.36 -4.91
C ARG A 432 -26.41 -7.03 -5.98
N LEU A 433 -26.63 -6.34 -7.09
CA LEU A 433 -27.42 -6.90 -8.20
C LEU A 433 -26.74 -8.14 -8.81
N SER A 434 -25.41 -8.13 -8.95
CA SER A 434 -24.68 -9.28 -9.48
C SER A 434 -24.82 -10.52 -8.60
N ILE A 435 -24.82 -10.35 -7.26
CA ILE A 435 -25.06 -11.43 -6.31
C ILE A 435 -26.50 -11.96 -6.41
N ILE A 436 -27.50 -11.07 -6.49
CA ILE A 436 -28.89 -11.48 -6.59
C ILE A 436 -29.16 -12.29 -7.86
N PHE A 437 -28.68 -11.81 -9.02
CA PHE A 437 -28.90 -12.52 -10.28
C PHE A 437 -28.19 -13.88 -10.35
N SER A 438 -27.05 -14.04 -9.68
CA SER A 438 -26.27 -15.30 -9.67
C SER A 438 -26.62 -16.23 -8.51
N SER A 439 -27.64 -15.94 -7.72
CA SER A 439 -27.98 -16.68 -6.48
C SER A 439 -28.23 -18.19 -6.65
N ARG A 440 -28.63 -18.65 -7.85
CA ARG A 440 -28.82 -20.09 -8.14
C ARG A 440 -27.54 -20.88 -8.42
N ARG A 441 -26.39 -20.21 -8.52
CA ARG A 441 -25.07 -20.85 -8.77
C ARG A 441 -25.03 -21.70 -10.05
N ARG A 442 -25.77 -21.32 -11.09
CA ARG A 442 -25.84 -22.04 -12.37
C ARG A 442 -25.78 -21.06 -13.53
N ASP A 443 -25.03 -21.42 -14.57
CA ASP A 443 -24.82 -20.56 -15.73
C ASP A 443 -26.05 -20.46 -16.64
N ASP A 444 -26.81 -21.56 -16.75
CA ASP A 444 -28.02 -21.66 -17.57
C ASP A 444 -29.20 -20.84 -17.05
N THR A 445 -29.05 -20.19 -15.90
CA THR A 445 -30.12 -19.39 -15.26
C THR A 445 -29.82 -17.90 -15.22
N LEU A 446 -28.70 -17.48 -15.78
CA LEU A 446 -28.32 -16.06 -15.85
C LEU A 446 -29.16 -15.36 -16.93
N PRO A 447 -29.91 -14.28 -16.61
CA PRO A 447 -30.73 -13.59 -17.59
C PRO A 447 -29.88 -12.64 -18.45
N ALA A 448 -30.40 -12.32 -19.64
CA ALA A 448 -29.88 -11.21 -20.41
C ALA A 448 -30.42 -9.88 -19.82
N VAL A 449 -29.61 -9.27 -18.93
CA VAL A 449 -29.96 -8.03 -18.23
C VAL A 449 -29.47 -6.82 -19.01
N ARG A 450 -30.37 -5.86 -19.25
CA ARG A 450 -30.03 -4.54 -19.77
C ARG A 450 -30.12 -3.51 -18.64
N MET A 451 -29.10 -2.67 -18.50
CA MET A 451 -29.08 -1.61 -17.51
C MET A 451 -29.01 -0.24 -18.18
N GLN A 452 -29.83 0.68 -17.73
CA GLN A 452 -29.78 2.09 -18.09
C GLN A 452 -29.66 2.90 -16.80
N ALA A 453 -28.59 3.67 -16.69
CA ALA A 453 -28.33 4.51 -15.54
C ALA A 453 -28.58 5.97 -15.86
N ASP A 454 -29.13 6.68 -14.89
CA ASP A 454 -29.07 8.11 -14.74
C ASP A 454 -28.34 8.43 -13.43
N ASP A 455 -28.36 9.64 -12.97
CA ASP A 455 -27.59 10.06 -11.81
C ASP A 455 -27.87 9.21 -10.56
N GLU A 456 -29.11 9.15 -10.10
CA GLU A 456 -29.56 8.36 -8.94
C GLU A 456 -30.42 7.14 -9.35
N ALA A 457 -30.89 7.11 -10.59
CA ALA A 457 -31.76 6.07 -11.08
C ALA A 457 -30.99 4.97 -11.82
N LEU A 458 -31.42 3.74 -11.61
CA LEU A 458 -30.94 2.56 -12.33
C LEU A 458 -32.15 1.75 -12.79
N ASN A 459 -32.36 1.70 -14.09
CA ASN A 459 -33.41 0.90 -14.73
C ASN A 459 -32.81 -0.43 -15.19
N VAL A 460 -33.42 -1.51 -14.78
CA VAL A 460 -33.01 -2.88 -15.09
C VAL A 460 -34.10 -3.55 -15.90
N THR A 461 -33.83 -3.82 -17.17
CA THR A 461 -34.77 -4.50 -18.08
C THR A 461 -34.40 -5.98 -18.17
N LEU A 462 -35.38 -6.83 -17.96
CA LEU A 462 -35.28 -8.29 -17.98
C LEU A 462 -36.06 -8.87 -19.16
N PRO A 463 -35.75 -10.11 -19.60
CA PRO A 463 -36.58 -10.80 -20.59
C PRO A 463 -38.02 -10.93 -20.11
N ALA A 464 -38.95 -10.75 -21.02
CA ALA A 464 -40.38 -10.85 -20.70
C ALA A 464 -40.73 -12.18 -20.01
N GLY A 465 -41.50 -12.09 -18.91
CA GLY A 465 -41.91 -13.25 -18.12
C GLY A 465 -40.79 -13.91 -17.28
N TRP A 466 -39.56 -13.33 -17.27
CA TRP A 466 -38.46 -13.94 -16.50
C TRP A 466 -38.74 -13.93 -15.01
N LEU A 467 -39.33 -12.87 -14.48
CA LEU A 467 -39.67 -12.76 -13.05
C LEU A 467 -40.78 -13.76 -12.66
N ASP A 468 -41.73 -14.04 -13.56
CA ASP A 468 -42.82 -14.95 -13.28
C ASP A 468 -42.35 -16.39 -13.06
N VAL A 469 -41.31 -16.81 -13.78
CA VAL A 469 -40.73 -18.15 -13.64
C VAL A 469 -39.58 -18.22 -12.62
N HIS A 470 -39.28 -17.09 -11.99
CA HIS A 470 -38.22 -16.98 -10.96
C HIS A 470 -38.71 -16.21 -9.71
N PRO A 471 -39.77 -16.68 -9.01
CA PRO A 471 -40.45 -15.90 -7.97
C PRO A 471 -39.53 -15.49 -6.81
N LEU A 472 -38.63 -16.34 -6.40
CA LEU A 472 -37.65 -15.99 -5.34
C LEU A 472 -36.73 -14.82 -5.74
N ARG A 473 -36.30 -14.76 -7.00
CA ARG A 473 -35.48 -13.64 -7.48
C ARG A 473 -36.31 -12.37 -7.69
N ALA A 474 -37.56 -12.53 -8.06
CA ALA A 474 -38.50 -11.40 -8.12
C ALA A 474 -38.63 -10.76 -6.73
N GLU A 475 -38.86 -11.56 -5.69
CA GLU A 475 -38.93 -11.11 -4.31
C GLU A 475 -37.61 -10.47 -3.83
N LEU A 476 -36.46 -11.10 -4.10
CA LEU A 476 -35.15 -10.53 -3.75
C LEU A 476 -34.88 -9.18 -4.45
N LEU A 477 -35.27 -9.02 -5.70
CA LEU A 477 -35.14 -7.76 -6.43
C LEU A 477 -36.11 -6.68 -5.93
N GLU A 478 -37.31 -7.06 -5.51
CA GLU A 478 -38.27 -6.16 -4.87
C GLU A 478 -37.71 -5.69 -3.51
N GLN A 479 -37.22 -6.59 -2.67
CA GLN A 479 -36.54 -6.24 -1.44
C GLN A 479 -35.32 -5.34 -1.67
N GLU A 480 -34.55 -5.61 -2.70
CA GLU A 480 -33.41 -4.78 -3.07
C GLU A 480 -33.85 -3.36 -3.47
N SER A 481 -34.95 -3.24 -4.22
CA SER A 481 -35.53 -1.93 -4.55
C SER A 481 -35.92 -1.15 -3.28
N HIS A 482 -36.50 -1.84 -2.28
CA HIS A 482 -36.78 -1.24 -0.98
C HIS A 482 -35.52 -0.80 -0.25
N TYR A 483 -34.46 -1.65 -0.14
CA TYR A 483 -33.22 -1.26 0.51
C TYR A 483 -32.58 -0.04 -0.14
N GLN A 484 -32.59 0.02 -1.48
CA GLN A 484 -32.06 1.17 -2.22
C GLN A 484 -32.89 2.43 -2.00
N SER A 485 -34.23 2.33 -1.89
CA SER A 485 -35.10 3.47 -1.65
C SER A 485 -34.86 4.14 -0.28
N TYR A 486 -34.52 3.37 0.75
CA TYR A 486 -34.19 3.92 2.08
C TYR A 486 -32.96 4.83 2.07
N VAL A 487 -32.09 4.67 1.10
CA VAL A 487 -30.88 5.51 0.92
C VAL A 487 -31.01 6.45 -0.28
N HIS A 488 -32.26 6.70 -0.73
CA HIS A 488 -32.60 7.58 -1.83
C HIS A 488 -32.05 7.15 -3.21
N TRP A 489 -31.69 5.89 -3.37
CA TRP A 489 -31.35 5.34 -4.69
C TRP A 489 -32.61 4.77 -5.35
N GLN A 490 -32.76 5.03 -6.64
CA GLN A 490 -33.91 4.54 -7.40
C GLN A 490 -33.50 3.30 -8.21
N LEU A 491 -34.21 2.19 -7.99
CA LEU A 491 -34.11 0.95 -8.77
C LEU A 491 -35.46 0.62 -9.37
N SER A 492 -35.54 0.58 -10.68
CA SER A 492 -36.75 0.21 -11.42
C SER A 492 -36.50 -1.08 -12.21
N LEU A 493 -37.46 -1.98 -12.18
CA LEU A 493 -37.44 -3.27 -12.88
C LEU A 493 -38.50 -3.26 -13.97
N THR A 494 -38.12 -3.61 -15.22
CA THR A 494 -39.00 -3.66 -16.38
C THR A 494 -38.77 -4.92 -17.23
#